data_1affe02aac97599644d9757a9dbe68be
#
_entry.id   1affe02aac97599644d9757a9dbe68be
#
_cell.length_a   1.000
_cell.length_b   1.000
_cell.length_c   1.000
_cell.angle_alpha   90.00
_cell.angle_beta   90.00
_cell.angle_gamma   90.00
#
_symmetry.space_group_name_H-M   'P 1'
#
loop_
_entity.id
_entity.type
_entity.pdbx_description
1 polymer ?
#
loop_
_entity_poly.entity_id
_entity_poly.type
_entity_poly.pdbx_seq_one_letter_code
_entity_poly.pdbx_strand_id
1 'polypeptide(L)'
;MRISVLTKHSPSRAGNGKNWISKAAQVALIALLSGTSGIHLAQAERISNPVAEFSGLDKITGRITSFDVYINETVQFGALQVTPKVCYSRTENEAPRTDSFVEVDEITLDRKIRRIFTGWMFADSPGLNAVEHPIYDVWLKDCKQKSEVPPPDQRK
;
A
#
# COMPACT_ATOMS: atom_id res chain seq x y z
N MET A 1 -32.54 63.43 66.43
CA MET A 1 -33.25 62.45 67.22
C MET A 1 -32.66 61.08 66.89
N ARG A 2 -31.72 60.62 67.72
CA ARG A 2 -31.70 59.36 68.45
C ARG A 2 -32.35 58.19 67.65
N ILE A 3 -31.82 57.01 67.46
CA ILE A 3 -31.04 56.00 68.22
C ILE A 3 -31.08 54.75 67.29
N SER A 4 -30.36 53.77 67.22
CA SER A 4 -29.46 53.02 68.03
C SER A 4 -28.89 51.88 67.22
N VAL A 5 -27.72 51.56 67.54
CA VAL A 5 -26.89 50.39 67.25
C VAL A 5 -27.59 49.08 67.64
N LEU A 6 -27.43 48.02 66.85
CA LEU A 6 -27.40 46.66 67.38
C LEU A 6 -26.52 45.78 66.49
N THR A 7 -25.37 45.53 67.04
CA THR A 7 -24.46 44.47 66.66
C THR A 7 -25.09 43.10 66.92
N LYS A 8 -24.95 42.18 65.96
CA LYS A 8 -25.10 40.77 66.28
C LYS A 8 -24.02 39.93 65.63
N HIS A 9 -23.27 39.32 66.53
CA HIS A 9 -22.18 38.42 66.35
C HIS A 9 -22.45 37.24 65.38
N SER A 10 -21.46 36.95 64.65
CA SER A 10 -21.18 35.69 63.93
C SER A 10 -20.91 34.53 64.91
N PRO A 11 -21.11 33.30 64.44
CA PRO A 11 -20.12 32.31 64.69
C PRO A 11 -19.55 31.70 63.41
N SER A 12 -18.25 31.65 63.33
CA SER A 12 -17.44 30.92 62.40
C SER A 12 -17.82 29.44 62.39
N ARG A 13 -18.04 28.89 61.24
CA ARG A 13 -18.03 27.42 61.06
C ARG A 13 -16.91 27.06 60.11
N ALA A 14 -15.79 26.64 60.70
CA ALA A 14 -14.73 25.96 60.00
C ALA A 14 -15.25 24.63 59.44
N GLY A 15 -15.49 24.57 58.15
CA GLY A 15 -15.86 23.37 57.42
C GLY A 15 -14.65 22.80 56.72
N ASN A 16 -14.35 21.59 57.10
CA ASN A 16 -13.25 20.73 56.77
C ASN A 16 -13.09 20.51 55.27
N GLY A 17 -12.31 21.36 54.58
CA GLY A 17 -12.09 21.35 53.14
C GLY A 17 -10.93 20.41 52.65
N LYS A 18 -10.40 19.52 53.51
CA LYS A 18 -9.23 18.72 53.14
C LYS A 18 -9.46 17.42 52.40
N ASN A 19 -10.68 16.92 52.34
CA ASN A 19 -10.97 15.58 51.75
C ASN A 19 -11.57 15.62 50.34
N TRP A 20 -11.93 16.75 49.81
CA TRP A 20 -12.48 16.85 48.45
C TRP A 20 -11.37 16.83 47.38
N ILE A 21 -10.25 17.52 47.63
CA ILE A 21 -9.17 17.65 46.64
C ILE A 21 -8.50 16.29 46.38
N SER A 22 -8.42 15.42 47.39
CA SER A 22 -7.82 14.09 47.23
C SER A 22 -8.66 13.14 46.36
N LYS A 23 -10.00 13.24 46.43
CA LYS A 23 -10.90 12.40 45.63
C LYS A 23 -10.97 12.86 44.18
N ALA A 24 -10.92 14.14 43.91
CA ALA A 24 -10.87 14.68 42.55
C ALA A 24 -9.55 14.34 41.86
N ALA A 25 -8.43 14.38 42.57
CA ALA A 25 -7.11 14.01 42.02
C ALA A 25 -7.01 12.52 41.71
N GLN A 26 -7.63 11.64 42.51
CA GLN A 26 -7.64 10.19 42.24
C GLN A 26 -8.49 9.83 41.04
N VAL A 27 -9.64 10.48 40.83
CA VAL A 27 -10.49 10.23 39.66
C VAL A 27 -9.81 10.72 38.37
N ALA A 28 -9.12 11.85 38.40
CA ALA A 28 -8.36 12.37 37.26
C ALA A 28 -7.18 11.45 36.87
N LEU A 29 -6.51 10.84 37.86
CA LEU A 29 -5.38 9.94 37.59
C LEU A 29 -5.84 8.61 36.97
N ILE A 30 -7.01 8.09 37.33
CA ILE A 30 -7.59 6.86 36.74
C ILE A 30 -8.05 7.12 35.32
N ALA A 31 -8.59 8.29 34.99
CA ALA A 31 -8.99 8.65 33.63
C ALA A 31 -7.83 8.80 32.64
N LEU A 32 -6.62 9.16 33.12
CA LEU A 32 -5.42 9.25 32.30
C LEU A 32 -4.78 7.87 31.98
N LEU A 33 -5.02 6.85 32.79
CA LEU A 33 -4.48 5.50 32.53
C LEU A 33 -5.33 4.64 31.59
N SER A 34 -6.59 5.01 31.34
CA SER A 34 -7.48 4.24 30.45
C SER A 34 -7.41 4.68 28.97
N GLY A 35 -6.58 5.63 28.60
CA GLY A 35 -6.51 6.24 27.27
C GLY A 35 -5.49 5.63 26.30
N THR A 36 -4.76 4.57 26.66
CA THR A 36 -3.85 3.88 25.71
C THR A 36 -4.58 2.72 25.03
N SER A 37 -5.68 2.99 24.35
CA SER A 37 -6.16 2.10 23.30
C SER A 37 -5.11 2.16 22.19
N GLY A 38 -4.23 1.14 22.15
CA GLY A 38 -3.23 0.99 21.10
C GLY A 38 -3.95 1.01 19.76
N ILE A 39 -3.72 2.04 18.97
CA ILE A 39 -4.10 2.06 17.56
C ILE A 39 -3.19 1.01 16.90
N HIS A 40 -3.69 -0.23 16.79
CA HIS A 40 -3.09 -1.21 15.91
C HIS A 40 -3.32 -0.71 14.50
N LEU A 41 -2.33 -0.03 13.94
CA LEU A 41 -2.26 0.20 12.50
C LEU A 41 -2.17 -1.19 11.88
N ALA A 42 -3.28 -1.65 11.30
CA ALA A 42 -3.28 -2.83 10.44
C ALA A 42 -2.37 -2.50 9.25
N GLN A 43 -1.14 -2.96 9.31
CA GLN A 43 -0.17 -2.78 8.26
C GLN A 43 -0.46 -3.86 7.22
N ALA A 44 -1.01 -3.44 6.07
CA ALA A 44 -1.21 -4.33 4.93
C ALA A 44 0.14 -4.92 4.52
N GLU A 45 0.29 -6.24 4.63
CA GLU A 45 1.53 -6.93 4.34
C GLU A 45 1.70 -7.11 2.83
N ARG A 46 2.76 -6.50 2.27
CA ARG A 46 3.17 -6.70 0.89
C ARG A 46 4.05 -7.92 0.77
N ILE A 47 3.65 -8.86 -0.07
CA ILE A 47 4.46 -10.04 -0.43
C ILE A 47 5.26 -9.68 -1.67
N SER A 48 6.60 -9.71 -1.56
CA SER A 48 7.49 -9.57 -2.71
C SER A 48 7.59 -10.90 -3.45
N ASN A 49 7.39 -10.86 -4.76
CA ASN A 49 7.42 -12.03 -5.63
C ASN A 49 8.59 -11.96 -6.60
N PRO A 50 9.30 -13.08 -6.86
CA PRO A 50 10.41 -13.12 -7.79
C PRO A 50 9.99 -13.15 -9.26
N VAL A 51 8.72 -13.39 -9.56
CA VAL A 51 8.20 -13.55 -10.92
C VAL A 51 6.95 -12.69 -11.12
N ALA A 52 6.92 -11.95 -12.23
CA ALA A 52 5.72 -11.27 -12.73
C ALA A 52 5.15 -12.05 -13.92
N GLU A 53 3.86 -12.34 -13.90
CA GLU A 53 3.13 -12.88 -15.05
C GLU A 53 2.49 -11.75 -15.84
N PHE A 54 2.79 -11.70 -17.12
CA PHE A 54 2.19 -10.75 -18.06
C PHE A 54 1.28 -11.45 -19.05
N SER A 55 0.32 -10.71 -19.57
CA SER A 55 -0.39 -11.06 -20.79
C SER A 55 -0.03 -10.06 -21.88
N GLY A 56 0.28 -10.57 -23.06
CA GLY A 56 0.54 -9.79 -24.25
C GLY A 56 -0.48 -10.09 -25.36
N LEU A 57 -1.02 -9.05 -25.96
CA LEU A 57 -1.91 -9.14 -27.13
C LEU A 57 -1.16 -8.70 -28.38
N ASP A 58 -1.13 -9.55 -29.39
CA ASP A 58 -0.81 -9.20 -30.77
C ASP A 58 -2.09 -8.76 -31.48
N LYS A 59 -2.21 -7.47 -31.76
CA LYS A 59 -3.42 -6.86 -32.37
C LYS A 59 -3.61 -7.25 -33.84
N ILE A 60 -2.57 -7.71 -34.52
CA ILE A 60 -2.64 -8.16 -35.91
C ILE A 60 -3.32 -9.53 -35.99
N THR A 61 -2.93 -10.44 -35.08
CA THR A 61 -3.43 -11.82 -35.09
C THR A 61 -4.56 -12.05 -34.10
N GLY A 62 -4.82 -11.11 -33.18
CA GLY A 62 -5.76 -11.27 -32.08
C GLY A 62 -5.31 -12.28 -31.03
N ARG A 63 -4.06 -12.73 -31.06
CA ARG A 63 -3.54 -13.74 -30.13
C ARG A 63 -3.14 -13.11 -28.81
N ILE A 64 -3.63 -13.70 -27.71
CA ILE A 64 -3.19 -13.40 -26.35
C ILE A 64 -2.26 -14.52 -25.89
N THR A 65 -1.10 -14.14 -25.33
CA THR A 65 -0.11 -15.06 -24.79
C THR A 65 0.26 -14.61 -23.38
N SER A 66 0.21 -15.53 -22.40
CA SER A 66 0.75 -15.27 -21.07
C SER A 66 2.20 -15.71 -21.00
N PHE A 67 3.04 -14.95 -20.31
CA PHE A 67 4.47 -15.24 -20.12
C PHE A 67 4.96 -14.76 -18.77
N ASP A 68 5.85 -15.54 -18.17
CA ASP A 68 6.49 -15.23 -16.90
C ASP A 68 7.81 -14.52 -17.13
N VAL A 69 8.08 -13.50 -16.31
CA VAL A 69 9.34 -12.75 -16.33
C VAL A 69 9.86 -12.64 -14.91
N TYR A 70 11.11 -13.06 -14.68
CA TYR A 70 11.77 -12.88 -13.40
C TYR A 70 12.10 -11.40 -13.16
N ILE A 71 12.11 -10.99 -11.91
CA ILE A 71 12.45 -9.61 -11.56
C ILE A 71 13.87 -9.27 -12.08
N ASN A 72 13.97 -8.12 -12.75
CA ASN A 72 15.15 -7.63 -13.47
C ASN A 72 15.56 -8.45 -14.71
N GLU A 73 14.79 -9.46 -15.09
CA GLU A 73 14.95 -10.10 -16.39
C GLU A 73 14.22 -9.30 -17.47
N THR A 74 14.72 -9.33 -18.69
CA THR A 74 14.06 -8.76 -19.86
C THR A 74 13.58 -9.88 -20.78
N VAL A 75 12.28 -9.93 -21.04
CA VAL A 75 11.69 -10.90 -21.98
C VAL A 75 11.09 -10.14 -23.15
N GLN A 76 11.31 -10.67 -24.36
CA GLN A 76 10.79 -10.07 -25.58
C GLN A 76 9.41 -10.64 -25.92
N PHE A 77 8.45 -9.73 -26.17
CA PHE A 77 7.15 -10.02 -26.72
C PHE A 77 6.91 -9.18 -28.00
N GLY A 78 6.99 -9.81 -29.15
CA GLY A 78 6.95 -9.10 -30.42
C GLY A 78 8.11 -8.10 -30.55
N ALA A 79 7.79 -6.84 -30.75
CA ALA A 79 8.78 -5.74 -30.77
C ALA A 79 9.05 -5.14 -29.39
N LEU A 80 8.38 -5.63 -28.33
CA LEU A 80 8.50 -5.10 -26.99
C LEU A 80 9.46 -5.93 -26.13
N GLN A 81 10.24 -5.26 -25.31
CA GLN A 81 11.09 -5.84 -24.27
C GLN A 81 10.50 -5.42 -22.91
N VAL A 82 10.09 -6.41 -22.12
CA VAL A 82 9.40 -6.20 -20.83
C VAL A 82 10.36 -6.56 -19.69
N THR A 83 10.55 -5.64 -18.77
CA THR A 83 11.46 -5.79 -17.62
C THR A 83 10.76 -5.39 -16.33
N PRO A 84 10.22 -6.31 -15.52
CA PRO A 84 9.69 -6.02 -14.20
C PRO A 84 10.83 -5.72 -13.22
N LYS A 85 10.70 -4.68 -12.43
CA LYS A 85 11.66 -4.29 -11.39
C LYS A 85 11.26 -4.81 -10.01
N VAL A 86 9.97 -4.89 -9.74
CA VAL A 86 9.37 -5.46 -8.54
C VAL A 86 7.99 -6.02 -8.87
N CYS A 87 7.53 -7.01 -8.12
CA CYS A 87 6.17 -7.54 -8.23
C CYS A 87 5.63 -7.84 -6.83
N TYR A 88 4.53 -7.23 -6.47
CA TYR A 88 3.93 -7.35 -5.14
C TYR A 88 2.51 -7.91 -5.21
N SER A 89 2.21 -8.81 -4.28
CA SER A 89 0.85 -9.28 -4.01
C SER A 89 0.46 -8.97 -2.56
N ARG A 90 -0.78 -9.27 -2.19
CA ARG A 90 -1.29 -9.17 -0.82
C ARG A 90 -1.56 -10.55 -0.26
N THR A 91 -1.69 -10.63 1.06
CA THR A 91 -2.13 -11.84 1.75
C THR A 91 -3.59 -12.15 1.42
N GLU A 92 -3.98 -13.42 1.52
CA GLU A 92 -5.34 -13.91 1.22
C GLU A 92 -6.44 -13.26 2.08
N ASN A 93 -6.08 -12.68 3.22
CA ASN A 93 -6.99 -12.00 4.14
C ASN A 93 -7.30 -10.55 3.75
N GLU A 94 -6.68 -10.04 2.71
CA GLU A 94 -6.85 -8.67 2.21
C GLU A 94 -7.50 -8.68 0.83
N ALA A 95 -8.05 -7.51 0.43
CA ALA A 95 -8.51 -7.35 -0.95
C ALA A 95 -7.34 -7.62 -1.90
N PRO A 96 -7.49 -8.53 -2.89
CA PRO A 96 -6.42 -8.85 -3.81
C PRO A 96 -5.95 -7.58 -4.53
N ARG A 97 -4.67 -7.29 -4.37
CA ARG A 97 -3.98 -6.21 -5.09
C ARG A 97 -2.65 -6.75 -5.53
N THR A 98 -2.48 -6.80 -6.84
CA THR A 98 -1.24 -7.23 -7.46
C THR A 98 -0.70 -6.09 -8.30
N ASP A 99 0.49 -5.62 -7.96
CA ASP A 99 1.13 -4.48 -8.60
C ASP A 99 2.60 -4.77 -8.93
N SER A 100 3.06 -4.29 -10.08
CA SER A 100 4.45 -4.42 -10.54
C SER A 100 4.94 -3.10 -11.13
N PHE A 101 6.17 -2.70 -10.78
CA PHE A 101 6.84 -1.61 -11.47
C PHE A 101 7.59 -2.17 -12.67
N VAL A 102 7.27 -1.69 -13.86
CA VAL A 102 7.69 -2.28 -15.12
C VAL A 102 8.33 -1.22 -16.02
N GLU A 103 9.39 -1.62 -16.69
CA GLU A 103 9.97 -0.88 -17.80
C GLU A 103 9.69 -1.65 -19.11
N VAL A 104 9.25 -0.93 -20.15
CA VAL A 104 9.04 -1.53 -21.47
C VAL A 104 9.75 -0.69 -22.53
N ASP A 105 10.59 -1.38 -23.28
CA ASP A 105 11.30 -0.82 -24.42
C ASP A 105 10.74 -1.38 -25.73
N GLU A 106 10.72 -0.57 -26.75
CA GLU A 106 10.39 -0.95 -28.13
C GLU A 106 11.69 -1.14 -28.93
N ILE A 107 11.77 -2.24 -29.68
CA ILE A 107 12.75 -2.43 -30.73
C ILE A 107 12.16 -1.86 -32.00
N THR A 108 12.65 -0.70 -32.42
CA THR A 108 12.17 0.00 -33.61
C THR A 108 12.64 -0.70 -34.91
N LEU A 109 12.03 -0.35 -36.05
CA LEU A 109 12.37 -0.94 -37.34
C LEU A 109 13.85 -0.69 -37.76
N ASP A 110 14.45 0.40 -37.31
CA ASP A 110 15.88 0.71 -37.50
C ASP A 110 16.77 0.05 -36.40
N ARG A 111 16.21 -0.90 -35.63
CA ARG A 111 16.88 -1.69 -34.57
C ARG A 111 17.39 -0.86 -33.39
N LYS A 112 16.83 0.29 -33.15
CA LYS A 112 17.09 1.07 -31.94
C LYS A 112 16.16 0.63 -30.82
N ILE A 113 16.64 0.74 -29.59
CA ILE A 113 15.83 0.48 -28.40
C ILE A 113 15.33 1.83 -27.88
N ARG A 114 14.02 1.93 -27.68
CA ARG A 114 13.36 3.14 -27.19
C ARG A 114 12.45 2.81 -26.02
N ARG A 115 12.67 3.45 -24.87
CA ARG A 115 11.75 3.33 -23.74
C ARG A 115 10.40 3.95 -24.09
N ILE A 116 9.34 3.14 -24.01
CA ILE A 116 7.96 3.57 -24.29
C ILE A 116 7.09 3.58 -23.04
N PHE A 117 7.49 2.85 -21.99
CA PHE A 117 6.75 2.81 -20.74
C PHE A 117 7.70 2.65 -19.56
N THR A 118 7.42 3.37 -18.46
CA THR A 118 8.02 3.18 -17.14
C THR A 118 6.97 3.54 -16.11
N GLY A 119 6.53 2.57 -15.31
CA GLY A 119 5.49 2.84 -14.33
C GLY A 119 4.94 1.59 -13.64
N TRP A 120 3.95 1.81 -12.80
CA TRP A 120 3.22 0.75 -12.10
C TRP A 120 2.11 0.19 -13.00
N MET A 121 2.06 -1.13 -13.11
CA MET A 121 0.93 -1.87 -13.66
C MET A 121 0.16 -2.55 -12.55
N PHE A 122 -1.16 -2.68 -12.72
CA PHE A 122 -2.07 -3.26 -11.73
C PHE A 122 -2.87 -4.39 -12.37
N ALA A 123 -2.78 -5.60 -11.82
CA ALA A 123 -3.47 -6.78 -12.38
C ALA A 123 -5.00 -6.68 -12.25
N ASP A 124 -5.48 -6.08 -11.17
CA ASP A 124 -6.91 -5.84 -10.90
C ASP A 124 -7.49 -4.65 -11.68
N SER A 125 -6.65 -3.86 -12.33
CA SER A 125 -7.07 -2.73 -13.16
C SER A 125 -6.15 -2.57 -14.38
N PRO A 126 -6.11 -3.54 -15.29
CA PRO A 126 -5.14 -3.58 -16.38
C PRO A 126 -5.24 -2.40 -17.35
N GLY A 127 -6.42 -1.79 -17.47
CA GLY A 127 -6.62 -0.60 -18.31
C GLY A 127 -6.11 0.71 -17.69
N LEU A 128 -5.69 0.70 -16.42
CA LEU A 128 -5.27 1.94 -15.76
C LEU A 128 -3.89 2.41 -16.25
N ASN A 129 -2.95 1.49 -16.42
CA ASN A 129 -1.58 1.74 -16.87
C ASN A 129 -1.11 0.57 -17.72
N ALA A 130 -1.66 0.40 -18.91
CA ALA A 130 -1.20 -0.58 -19.89
C ALA A 130 -0.19 0.06 -20.86
N VAL A 131 0.63 -0.77 -21.49
CA VAL A 131 1.46 -0.33 -22.60
C VAL A 131 0.59 -0.25 -23.86
N GLU A 132 0.43 0.93 -24.39
CA GLU A 132 -0.23 1.15 -25.68
C GLU A 132 0.82 1.25 -26.80
N HIS A 133 0.89 0.21 -27.61
CA HIS A 133 1.70 0.17 -28.82
C HIS A 133 0.79 -0.10 -30.03
N PRO A 134 1.07 0.40 -31.24
CA PRO A 134 0.20 0.19 -32.41
C PRO A 134 -0.15 -1.28 -32.71
N ILE A 135 0.75 -2.20 -32.42
CA ILE A 135 0.62 -3.62 -32.75
C ILE A 135 0.48 -4.50 -31.51
N TYR A 136 1.05 -4.12 -30.37
CA TYR A 136 1.12 -4.94 -29.18
C TYR A 136 0.56 -4.23 -27.96
N ASP A 137 -0.21 -4.93 -27.12
CA ASP A 137 -0.53 -4.49 -25.76
C ASP A 137 0.07 -5.47 -24.77
N VAL A 138 0.56 -4.94 -23.65
CA VAL A 138 1.08 -5.76 -22.54
C VAL A 138 0.54 -5.21 -21.23
N TRP A 139 0.04 -6.11 -20.38
CA TRP A 139 -0.44 -5.78 -19.05
C TRP A 139 -0.04 -6.84 -18.02
N LEU A 140 0.04 -6.44 -16.76
CA LEU A 140 0.28 -7.35 -15.65
C LEU A 140 -0.95 -8.23 -15.43
N LYS A 141 -0.71 -9.54 -15.23
CA LYS A 141 -1.74 -10.51 -14.91
C LYS A 141 -1.64 -10.98 -13.46
N ASP A 142 -0.42 -11.29 -12.98
CA ASP A 142 -0.22 -11.79 -11.62
C ASP A 142 1.24 -11.62 -11.17
N CYS A 143 1.49 -11.85 -9.86
CA CYS A 143 2.80 -11.99 -9.26
C CYS A 143 2.93 -13.38 -8.62
N LYS A 144 4.00 -14.10 -8.91
CA LYS A 144 4.17 -15.51 -8.52
C LYS A 144 5.44 -15.73 -7.69
N GLN A 145 5.36 -16.65 -6.73
CA GLN A 145 6.52 -17.14 -5.99
C GLN A 145 7.34 -18.17 -6.78
N LYS A 146 6.69 -18.85 -7.73
CA LYS A 146 7.32 -19.90 -8.58
C LYS A 146 6.81 -19.77 -10.00
N SER A 147 7.68 -20.12 -10.96
CA SER A 147 7.37 -20.23 -12.38
C SER A 147 7.75 -21.64 -12.88
N GLU A 148 7.07 -22.11 -13.90
CA GLU A 148 7.47 -23.32 -14.64
C GLU A 148 8.67 -23.05 -15.54
N VAL A 149 8.93 -21.80 -15.87
CA VAL A 149 10.12 -21.37 -16.63
C VAL A 149 11.31 -21.35 -15.68
N PRO A 150 12.42 -22.04 -16.00
CA PRO A 150 13.62 -22.00 -15.17
C PRO A 150 14.15 -20.57 -14.97
N PRO A 151 14.70 -20.25 -13.79
CA PRO A 151 15.30 -18.93 -13.57
C PRO A 151 16.48 -18.66 -14.51
N PRO A 152 16.84 -17.40 -14.78
CA PRO A 152 17.82 -17.01 -15.78
C PRO A 152 19.21 -17.66 -15.61
N ASP A 153 19.63 -17.88 -14.36
CA ASP A 153 20.88 -18.52 -14.00
C ASP A 153 20.94 -20.03 -14.31
N GLN A 154 19.79 -20.68 -14.51
CA GLN A 154 19.65 -22.10 -14.83
C GLN A 154 19.35 -22.36 -16.31
N ARG A 155 19.15 -21.32 -17.11
CA ARG A 155 18.99 -21.45 -18.57
C ARG A 155 20.34 -21.50 -19.26
N LYS A 156 20.71 -22.67 -19.78
CA LYS A 156 21.90 -22.87 -20.61
C LYS A 156 21.59 -22.71 -22.09
#